data_cd9b2af986280f9f54a48d73b216cf4a
#
_entry.id   cd9b2af986280f9f54a48d73b216cf4a
#
_cell.length_a   1.000
_cell.length_b   1.000
_cell.length_c   1.000
_cell.angle_alpha   90.00
_cell.angle_beta   90.00
_cell.angle_gamma   90.00
#
_symmetry.space_group_name_H-M   'P 1'
#
loop_
_entity.id
_entity.type
_entity.pdbx_description
1 polymer ?
#
loop_
_entity_poly.entity_id
_entity_poly.type
_entity_poly.pdbx_seq_one_letter_code
_entity_poly.pdbx_strand_id
1 'polypeptide(L)'
;MTKVRKNNHKFIKNRTDKDVASDAASFLYFRKESNQKCKVISQTIPGTRECLRTEMQGRITKEFVMRPYVFTTQLRRIIIMKKRLIAVLMCAAMVTVLGAGCGSKKEDTKETSDTKKEYTEDELKDSMKGVKLKVGTTGLFGPFTYYDEDGKTLIGYDVDLLNDLQELLGFEIDGGLQAMDYSALTTSLAENKLDIGAAALCATDERKEVMDFSDIYCDSGQVVMVNKNDDKGIKSVDDLKDKKIAVEKGTASHTYASKNLTSATLEVHDTITTAYESLEQGKVDAVIQDGPGAYFYIKTTPDSNLEVVGDEFNQGQAPYCVAISKECKYYDEINAAVKVLIDNGTTDELYAKWCE
;
A
#
# COMPACT_ATOMS: atom_id res chain seq x y z
N MET A 1 36.43 -22.76 -23.54
CA MET A 1 35.64 -22.68 -22.27
C MET A 1 34.16 -22.57 -22.62
N THR A 2 33.58 -23.67 -23.02
CA THR A 2 32.17 -23.73 -23.44
C THR A 2 31.69 -25.16 -23.21
N LYS A 3 31.14 -25.47 -22.03
CA LYS A 3 30.39 -26.71 -21.75
C LYS A 3 30.08 -26.84 -20.24
N VAL A 4 29.24 -25.99 -19.70
CA VAL A 4 28.49 -26.26 -18.44
C VAL A 4 27.26 -25.33 -18.41
N ARG A 5 26.29 -25.53 -19.27
CA ARG A 5 24.97 -24.92 -19.18
C ARG A 5 23.95 -25.69 -20.02
N LYS A 6 23.70 -26.95 -19.67
CA LYS A 6 22.56 -27.71 -20.23
C LYS A 6 22.34 -28.97 -19.39
N ASN A 7 21.87 -28.87 -18.15
CA ASN A 7 21.37 -30.05 -17.43
C ASN A 7 20.47 -29.74 -16.20
N ASN A 8 19.85 -28.55 -16.07
CA ASN A 8 18.94 -28.29 -14.95
C ASN A 8 17.45 -28.09 -15.33
N HIS A 9 17.02 -28.53 -16.50
CA HIS A 9 15.60 -28.38 -16.93
C HIS A 9 14.83 -29.70 -17.07
N LYS A 10 15.23 -30.77 -16.38
CA LYS A 10 14.55 -32.08 -16.56
C LYS A 10 14.15 -32.79 -15.26
N PHE A 11 14.02 -32.09 -14.11
CA PHE A 11 13.64 -32.70 -12.82
C PHE A 11 12.39 -32.14 -12.13
N ILE A 12 11.58 -31.37 -12.84
CA ILE A 12 10.29 -30.87 -12.30
C ILE A 12 9.16 -31.34 -13.23
N LYS A 13 8.91 -32.65 -13.26
CA LYS A 13 7.64 -33.21 -13.78
C LYS A 13 7.54 -34.64 -13.23
N ASN A 14 6.90 -34.77 -12.09
CA ASN A 14 6.17 -35.92 -11.54
C ASN A 14 6.28 -35.89 -9.98
N ARG A 15 5.55 -34.98 -9.35
CA ARG A 15 5.13 -35.12 -7.96
C ARG A 15 3.60 -35.11 -7.97
N THR A 16 3.01 -36.09 -7.34
CA THR A 16 1.55 -36.21 -7.19
C THR A 16 1.12 -35.51 -5.90
N ASP A 17 -0.15 -35.09 -5.82
CA ASP A 17 -0.75 -34.35 -4.69
C ASP A 17 -0.61 -35.02 -3.30
N LYS A 18 -0.11 -36.26 -3.25
CA LYS A 18 0.18 -36.97 -1.98
C LYS A 18 1.54 -36.59 -1.36
N ASP A 19 2.48 -36.07 -2.15
CA ASP A 19 3.81 -35.69 -1.68
C ASP A 19 3.82 -34.32 -1.00
N VAL A 20 2.82 -33.47 -1.29
CA VAL A 20 2.67 -32.12 -0.70
C VAL A 20 2.05 -32.18 0.70
N ALA A 21 1.26 -33.22 1.01
CA ALA A 21 0.61 -33.36 2.32
C ALA A 21 1.56 -33.87 3.44
N SER A 22 2.73 -34.39 3.08
CA SER A 22 3.72 -34.93 4.04
C SER A 22 4.62 -33.85 4.65
N ASP A 23 4.81 -32.70 3.99
CA ASP A 23 5.73 -31.64 4.44
C ASP A 23 5.07 -30.61 5.39
N ALA A 24 3.75 -30.68 5.58
CA ALA A 24 2.98 -29.74 6.40
C ALA A 24 2.94 -30.04 7.91
N ALA A 25 3.65 -31.08 8.39
CA ALA A 25 3.53 -31.55 9.77
C ALA A 25 4.71 -31.22 10.70
N SER A 26 5.58 -30.25 10.36
CA SER A 26 6.68 -29.82 11.24
C SER A 26 6.47 -28.40 11.72
N PHE A 27 5.82 -28.22 12.90
CA PHE A 27 5.73 -26.94 13.58
C PHE A 27 6.97 -26.72 14.46
N LEU A 28 7.72 -25.63 14.18
CA LEU A 28 8.80 -25.15 15.04
C LEU A 28 8.26 -24.07 15.99
N TYR A 29 8.32 -24.34 17.29
CA TYR A 29 7.99 -23.37 18.35
C TYR A 29 9.26 -22.70 18.88
N PHE A 30 9.27 -21.34 18.89
CA PHE A 30 10.29 -20.56 19.55
C PHE A 30 9.72 -19.95 20.85
N ARG A 31 10.37 -20.22 21.98
CA ARG A 31 10.09 -19.56 23.25
C ARG A 31 11.28 -18.66 23.63
N LYS A 32 11.01 -17.38 23.87
CA LYS A 32 11.99 -16.41 24.35
C LYS A 32 12.06 -16.50 25.88
N GLU A 33 13.17 -16.97 26.41
CA GLU A 33 13.49 -16.83 27.83
C GLU A 33 14.44 -15.64 28.03
N SER A 34 14.20 -14.88 29.09
CA SER A 34 15.00 -13.71 29.45
C SER A 34 16.42 -14.17 29.80
N ASN A 35 17.39 -13.70 29.04
CA ASN A 35 18.83 -13.88 29.02
C ASN A 35 19.37 -14.80 27.91
N GLN A 36 19.55 -14.18 26.76
CA GLN A 36 20.60 -14.48 25.76
C GLN A 36 20.92 -15.95 25.41
N LYS A 37 19.96 -16.83 25.13
CA LYS A 37 20.18 -18.01 24.29
C LYS A 37 18.84 -18.54 23.76
N CYS A 38 18.68 -18.59 22.44
CA CYS A 38 17.56 -19.29 21.82
C CYS A 38 17.79 -20.79 21.87
N LYS A 39 16.85 -21.54 22.42
CA LYS A 39 16.85 -23.00 22.41
C LYS A 39 15.76 -23.48 21.43
N VAL A 40 16.16 -24.22 20.42
CA VAL A 40 15.22 -24.88 19.48
C VAL A 40 14.72 -26.15 20.15
N ILE A 41 13.40 -26.25 20.33
CA ILE A 41 12.76 -27.48 20.81
C ILE A 41 11.98 -28.02 19.61
N SER A 42 12.45 -29.15 19.06
CA SER A 42 11.71 -29.91 18.05
C SER A 42 11.04 -31.10 18.74
N GLN A 43 9.73 -31.22 18.60
CA GLN A 43 9.05 -32.50 18.88
C GLN A 43 9.04 -33.32 17.60
N THR A 44 9.83 -34.36 17.56
CA THR A 44 9.94 -35.30 16.45
C THR A 44 9.12 -36.55 16.75
N ILE A 45 8.35 -36.98 15.79
CA ILE A 45 7.70 -38.31 15.73
C ILE A 45 8.81 -39.35 15.51
N PRO A 46 8.76 -40.52 16.17
CA PRO A 46 9.84 -41.52 16.14
C PRO A 46 10.04 -42.11 14.74
N GLY A 47 11.24 -41.99 14.19
CA GLY A 47 11.64 -42.63 12.93
C GLY A 47 12.63 -41.88 12.03
N THR A 48 13.02 -40.63 12.32
CA THR A 48 13.90 -39.85 11.41
C THR A 48 15.08 -39.21 12.13
N ARG A 49 15.92 -40.04 12.76
CA ARG A 49 16.97 -39.51 13.68
C ARG A 49 18.39 -39.41 13.10
N GLU A 50 18.68 -39.68 11.86
CA GLU A 50 20.09 -39.76 11.45
C GLU A 50 20.60 -38.79 10.34
N CYS A 51 19.77 -38.04 9.65
CA CYS A 51 20.22 -37.25 8.50
C CYS A 51 20.47 -35.76 8.73
N LEU A 52 20.18 -35.20 9.90
CA LEU A 52 20.23 -33.71 10.10
C LEU A 52 21.34 -33.22 11.03
N ARG A 53 22.28 -34.07 11.45
CA ARG A 53 23.31 -33.68 12.43
C ARG A 53 24.60 -33.13 11.84
N THR A 54 24.84 -33.29 10.55
CA THR A 54 26.15 -32.99 9.93
C THR A 54 26.20 -31.68 9.12
N GLU A 55 25.07 -31.06 8.78
CA GLU A 55 25.05 -29.85 7.93
C GLU A 55 24.83 -28.50 8.66
N MET A 56 24.55 -28.49 9.96
CA MET A 56 24.22 -27.26 10.69
C MET A 56 25.37 -26.63 11.49
N GLN A 57 26.63 -27.04 11.28
CA GLN A 57 27.78 -26.41 11.96
C GLN A 57 28.50 -25.33 11.15
N GLY A 58 28.04 -24.96 9.97
CA GLY A 58 28.82 -24.13 9.08
C GLY A 58 28.12 -22.99 8.36
N ARG A 59 27.07 -22.36 8.84
CA ARG A 59 26.61 -21.06 8.33
C ARG A 59 25.37 -20.56 9.10
N ILE A 60 25.57 -19.91 10.25
CA ILE A 60 24.60 -18.95 10.75
C ILE A 60 25.20 -17.58 10.52
N THR A 61 25.02 -17.03 9.33
CA THR A 61 25.19 -15.62 9.02
C THR A 61 23.82 -14.96 8.93
N LYS A 62 23.61 -14.02 9.78
CA LYS A 62 22.78 -12.78 9.75
C LYS A 62 21.61 -12.62 8.77
N GLU A 63 20.80 -13.62 8.42
CA GLU A 63 19.61 -13.40 7.60
C GLU A 63 18.53 -14.39 7.94
N PHE A 64 17.83 -14.17 9.06
CA PHE A 64 16.48 -14.69 9.23
C PHE A 64 15.73 -13.86 10.31
N VAL A 65 15.46 -12.61 9.99
CA VAL A 65 14.39 -11.86 10.65
C VAL A 65 13.10 -12.16 9.88
N MET A 66 12.39 -13.23 10.26
CA MET A 66 11.02 -13.42 9.80
C MET A 66 10.17 -12.29 10.39
N ARG A 67 9.69 -11.42 9.52
CA ARG A 67 8.82 -10.30 9.83
C ARG A 67 7.52 -10.82 10.49
N PRO A 68 7.07 -10.23 11.59
CA PRO A 68 5.80 -10.60 12.24
C PRO A 68 4.55 -10.27 11.40
N TYR A 69 4.72 -9.67 10.23
CA TYR A 69 3.64 -9.13 9.40
C TYR A 69 2.76 -10.18 8.73
N VAL A 70 3.34 -11.29 8.23
CA VAL A 70 2.54 -12.34 7.54
C VAL A 70 1.63 -13.10 8.50
N PHE A 71 2.02 -13.20 9.77
CA PHE A 71 1.21 -13.90 10.78
C PHE A 71 -0.02 -13.08 11.22
N THR A 72 0.09 -11.76 11.19
CA THR A 72 -1.01 -10.86 11.57
C THR A 72 -2.08 -10.76 10.49
N THR A 73 -1.74 -10.84 9.21
CA THR A 73 -2.71 -10.79 8.10
C THR A 73 -3.59 -12.03 8.05
N GLN A 74 -3.02 -13.23 8.21
CA GLN A 74 -3.81 -14.48 8.27
C GLN A 74 -4.72 -14.52 9.49
N LEU A 75 -4.26 -14.06 10.66
CA LEU A 75 -5.09 -13.97 11.86
C LEU A 75 -6.20 -12.92 11.72
N ARG A 76 -5.93 -11.78 11.09
CA ARG A 76 -6.94 -10.78 10.77
C ARG A 76 -8.02 -11.32 9.83
N ARG A 77 -7.65 -12.07 8.77
CA ARG A 77 -8.62 -12.72 7.85
C ARG A 77 -9.56 -13.67 8.61
N ILE A 78 -9.04 -14.50 9.51
CA ILE A 78 -9.85 -15.44 10.32
C ILE A 78 -10.77 -14.67 11.29
N ILE A 79 -10.31 -13.58 11.87
CA ILE A 79 -11.10 -12.75 12.79
C ILE A 79 -12.20 -12.00 12.03
N ILE A 80 -11.92 -11.47 10.83
CA ILE A 80 -12.87 -10.77 9.98
C ILE A 80 -13.96 -11.74 9.49
N MET A 81 -13.59 -12.93 9.02
CA MET A 81 -14.57 -13.96 8.61
C MET A 81 -15.48 -14.38 9.77
N LYS A 82 -14.94 -14.56 10.99
CA LYS A 82 -15.76 -14.88 12.17
C LYS A 82 -16.70 -13.75 12.57
N LYS A 83 -16.25 -12.48 12.45
CA LYS A 83 -17.10 -11.31 12.73
C LYS A 83 -18.21 -11.15 11.68
N ARG A 84 -17.94 -11.39 10.39
CA ARG A 84 -18.95 -11.38 9.31
C ARG A 84 -19.98 -12.49 9.51
N LEU A 85 -19.58 -13.71 9.92
CA LEU A 85 -20.50 -14.81 10.20
C LEU A 85 -21.43 -14.52 11.40
N ILE A 86 -20.92 -13.86 12.43
CA ILE A 86 -21.71 -13.44 13.61
C ILE A 86 -22.69 -12.30 13.25
N ALA A 87 -22.30 -11.36 12.39
CA ALA A 87 -23.15 -10.27 11.93
C ALA A 87 -24.32 -10.80 11.09
N VAL A 88 -24.09 -11.74 10.17
CA VAL A 88 -25.16 -12.38 9.37
C VAL A 88 -26.13 -13.17 10.25
N LEU A 89 -25.64 -13.86 11.29
CA LEU A 89 -26.49 -14.58 12.24
C LEU A 89 -27.31 -13.64 13.14
N MET A 90 -26.80 -12.44 13.48
CA MET A 90 -27.57 -11.44 14.24
C MET A 90 -28.64 -10.75 13.38
N CYS A 91 -28.40 -10.48 12.10
CA CYS A 91 -29.41 -9.92 11.19
C CYS A 91 -30.59 -10.87 10.97
N ALA A 92 -30.34 -12.20 10.89
CA ALA A 92 -31.40 -13.19 10.75
C ALA A 92 -32.30 -13.30 11.99
N ALA A 93 -31.82 -12.93 13.18
CA ALA A 93 -32.58 -12.96 14.43
C ALA A 93 -33.48 -11.71 14.63
N MET A 94 -33.25 -10.59 13.92
CA MET A 94 -34.07 -9.36 14.08
C MET A 94 -35.30 -9.30 13.19
N VAL A 95 -35.45 -10.18 12.20
CA VAL A 95 -36.62 -10.17 11.29
C VAL A 95 -37.89 -10.81 11.88
N THR A 96 -37.81 -11.46 13.05
CA THR A 96 -38.94 -12.21 13.63
C THR A 96 -39.76 -11.46 14.68
N VAL A 97 -39.52 -10.17 14.98
CA VAL A 97 -40.21 -9.45 16.08
C VAL A 97 -41.10 -8.29 15.64
N LEU A 98 -41.27 -8.00 14.34
CA LEU A 98 -42.13 -6.90 13.88
C LEU A 98 -43.42 -7.37 13.19
N GLY A 99 -44.24 -8.05 13.94
CA GLY A 99 -45.60 -8.43 13.54
C GLY A 99 -46.62 -8.26 14.67
N ALA A 100 -46.91 -7.03 15.09
CA ALA A 100 -48.21 -6.62 15.68
C ALA A 100 -48.11 -5.21 16.27
N GLY A 101 -48.87 -4.24 15.74
CA GLY A 101 -49.04 -2.93 16.37
C GLY A 101 -49.54 -1.85 15.41
N CYS A 102 -50.83 -1.79 15.22
CA CYS A 102 -51.58 -0.78 14.45
C CYS A 102 -51.65 0.56 15.21
N GLY A 103 -51.55 1.72 14.50
CA GLY A 103 -52.19 2.97 14.98
C GLY A 103 -51.40 4.27 14.79
N SER A 104 -51.77 5.03 13.73
CA SER A 104 -51.87 6.51 13.61
C SER A 104 -50.76 7.46 14.03
N LYS A 105 -50.10 8.15 13.14
CA LYS A 105 -50.30 9.54 12.65
C LYS A 105 -49.09 9.99 11.82
N LYS A 106 -49.40 10.63 10.70
CA LYS A 106 -48.45 11.27 9.79
C LYS A 106 -47.79 12.45 10.48
N GLU A 107 -46.48 12.51 10.42
CA GLU A 107 -45.70 13.72 10.30
C GLU A 107 -44.59 13.43 9.26
N ASP A 108 -44.63 14.19 8.17
CA ASP A 108 -43.69 14.11 7.06
C ASP A 108 -42.34 14.70 7.51
N THR A 109 -41.48 13.86 8.02
CA THR A 109 -40.04 14.16 8.09
C THR A 109 -39.40 13.43 6.93
N LYS A 110 -38.99 14.19 5.92
CA LYS A 110 -38.14 13.73 4.82
C LYS A 110 -36.79 13.34 5.39
N GLU A 111 -36.62 12.11 5.85
CA GLU A 111 -35.32 11.48 5.97
C GLU A 111 -34.89 11.13 4.55
N THR A 112 -33.93 11.90 4.02
CA THR A 112 -33.10 11.49 2.90
C THR A 112 -32.22 10.35 3.41
N SER A 113 -32.72 9.12 3.28
CA SER A 113 -31.85 7.95 3.35
C SER A 113 -31.05 7.91 2.06
N ASP A 114 -29.81 8.43 2.10
CA ASP A 114 -28.77 8.08 1.15
C ASP A 114 -28.46 6.59 1.34
N THR A 115 -29.26 5.74 0.74
CA THR A 115 -28.91 4.34 0.50
C THR A 115 -27.85 4.36 -0.60
N LYS A 116 -26.56 4.38 -0.21
CA LYS A 116 -25.45 4.12 -1.16
C LYS A 116 -25.80 2.83 -1.89
N LYS A 117 -25.88 2.90 -3.21
CA LYS A 117 -26.11 1.73 -4.06
C LYS A 117 -24.91 0.81 -3.90
N GLU A 118 -25.14 -0.41 -3.46
CA GLU A 118 -24.12 -1.44 -3.37
C GLU A 118 -24.08 -2.16 -4.73
N TYR A 119 -22.93 -2.13 -5.39
CA TYR A 119 -22.73 -2.75 -6.69
C TYR A 119 -22.08 -4.13 -6.52
N THR A 120 -22.52 -5.08 -7.31
CA THR A 120 -21.81 -6.35 -7.49
C THR A 120 -20.76 -6.23 -8.60
N GLU A 121 -19.77 -7.11 -8.61
CA GLU A 121 -18.74 -7.15 -9.67
C GLU A 121 -19.37 -7.32 -11.06
N ASP A 122 -20.40 -8.18 -11.20
CA ASP A 122 -21.12 -8.38 -12.46
C ASP A 122 -21.85 -7.12 -12.94
N GLU A 123 -22.39 -6.28 -12.04
CA GLU A 123 -23.01 -5.00 -12.37
C GLU A 123 -22.00 -3.93 -12.80
N LEU A 124 -20.77 -4.02 -12.31
CA LEU A 124 -19.68 -3.10 -12.66
C LEU A 124 -19.03 -3.46 -13.99
N LYS A 125 -19.03 -4.74 -14.35
CA LYS A 125 -18.39 -5.21 -15.57
C LYS A 125 -18.95 -4.50 -16.80
N ASP A 126 -18.04 -3.83 -17.54
CA ASP A 126 -18.37 -3.03 -18.72
C ASP A 126 -19.41 -1.91 -18.46
N SER A 127 -19.68 -1.53 -17.20
CA SER A 127 -20.71 -0.51 -16.86
C SER A 127 -20.35 0.88 -17.42
N MET A 128 -19.08 1.13 -17.70
CA MET A 128 -18.59 2.38 -18.26
C MET A 128 -18.11 2.22 -19.71
N LYS A 129 -18.57 1.21 -20.43
CA LYS A 129 -18.18 0.97 -21.82
C LYS A 129 -18.53 2.14 -22.73
N GLY A 130 -17.51 2.64 -23.46
CA GLY A 130 -17.64 3.81 -24.32
C GLY A 130 -17.48 5.16 -23.60
N VAL A 131 -17.31 5.15 -22.27
CA VAL A 131 -16.92 6.34 -21.51
C VAL A 131 -15.44 6.60 -21.73
N LYS A 132 -15.06 7.86 -21.87
CA LYS A 132 -13.67 8.31 -21.95
C LYS A 132 -13.34 9.14 -20.73
N LEU A 133 -12.29 8.76 -20.01
CA LEU A 133 -11.79 9.46 -18.82
C LEU A 133 -10.39 10.01 -19.08
N LYS A 134 -10.14 11.23 -18.66
CA LYS A 134 -8.79 11.80 -18.56
C LYS A 134 -8.17 11.35 -17.25
N VAL A 135 -7.10 10.56 -17.34
CA VAL A 135 -6.46 9.90 -16.19
C VAL A 135 -5.06 10.45 -16.01
N GLY A 136 -4.75 10.86 -14.78
CA GLY A 136 -3.45 11.40 -14.41
C GLY A 136 -2.70 10.53 -13.42
N THR A 137 -1.37 10.62 -13.48
CA THR A 137 -0.44 10.01 -12.53
C THR A 137 0.81 10.85 -12.40
N THR A 138 1.82 10.37 -11.64
CA THR A 138 3.16 10.97 -11.68
C THR A 138 4.10 10.11 -12.55
N GLY A 139 5.24 9.80 -12.16
CA GLY A 139 6.21 8.94 -12.85
C GLY A 139 7.51 8.91 -12.07
N LEU A 140 7.47 9.46 -10.83
CA LEU A 140 8.64 9.66 -9.99
C LEU A 140 8.46 9.11 -8.57
N PHE A 141 7.41 8.32 -8.34
CA PHE A 141 7.10 7.78 -7.02
C PHE A 141 6.96 6.25 -7.03
N GLY A 142 8.10 5.55 -7.15
CA GLY A 142 8.13 4.08 -6.96
C GLY A 142 7.84 3.70 -5.50
N PRO A 143 7.19 2.55 -5.27
CA PRO A 143 6.76 1.53 -6.23
C PRO A 143 5.37 1.78 -6.85
N PHE A 144 4.73 2.93 -6.61
CA PHE A 144 3.35 3.18 -7.04
C PHE A 144 3.24 3.61 -8.50
N THR A 145 4.05 4.57 -8.91
CA THR A 145 4.07 5.08 -10.28
C THR A 145 5.47 5.60 -10.62
N TYR A 146 6.11 4.95 -11.57
CA TYR A 146 7.46 5.32 -12.01
C TYR A 146 7.72 4.79 -13.43
N TYR A 147 8.75 5.33 -14.06
CA TYR A 147 9.18 4.85 -15.37
C TYR A 147 10.05 3.60 -15.24
N ASP A 148 9.78 2.61 -16.09
CA ASP A 148 10.63 1.43 -16.26
C ASP A 148 12.02 1.81 -16.78
N GLU A 149 12.93 0.85 -16.86
CA GLU A 149 14.30 1.02 -17.34
C GLU A 149 14.40 1.63 -18.76
N ASP A 150 13.34 1.54 -19.58
CA ASP A 150 13.25 2.17 -20.89
C ASP A 150 13.03 3.70 -20.81
N GLY A 151 12.75 4.26 -19.64
CA GLY A 151 12.48 5.66 -19.38
C GLY A 151 11.20 6.19 -20.05
N LYS A 152 10.29 5.32 -20.48
CA LYS A 152 9.07 5.70 -21.24
C LYS A 152 7.81 5.00 -20.73
N THR A 153 7.92 3.74 -20.37
CA THR A 153 6.80 2.93 -19.90
C THR A 153 6.53 3.21 -18.45
N LEU A 154 5.34 3.69 -18.12
CA LEU A 154 4.88 3.84 -16.74
C LEU A 154 4.50 2.48 -16.17
N ILE A 155 5.01 2.18 -15.00
CA ILE A 155 4.76 0.94 -14.25
C ILE A 155 4.55 1.25 -12.76
N GLY A 156 4.08 0.27 -12.03
CA GLY A 156 3.91 0.36 -10.57
C GLY A 156 2.52 -0.05 -10.11
N TYR A 157 2.35 -0.04 -8.81
CA TYR A 157 1.09 -0.42 -8.15
C TYR A 157 -0.12 0.34 -8.71
N ASP A 158 -0.04 1.68 -8.76
CA ASP A 158 -1.16 2.52 -9.19
C ASP A 158 -1.44 2.41 -10.69
N VAL A 159 -0.41 2.12 -11.48
CA VAL A 159 -0.59 1.88 -12.91
C VAL A 159 -1.36 0.58 -13.14
N ASP A 160 -1.02 -0.48 -12.42
CA ASP A 160 -1.75 -1.74 -12.48
C ASP A 160 -3.16 -1.59 -11.91
N LEU A 161 -3.34 -0.88 -10.79
CA LEU A 161 -4.68 -0.61 -10.22
C LEU A 161 -5.58 0.13 -11.23
N LEU A 162 -5.05 1.12 -11.95
CA LEU A 162 -5.79 1.82 -13.01
C LEU A 162 -6.14 0.90 -14.18
N ASN A 163 -5.25 -0.03 -14.55
CA ASN A 163 -5.51 -1.03 -15.58
C ASN A 163 -6.62 -2.01 -15.13
N ASP A 164 -6.59 -2.48 -13.88
CA ASP A 164 -7.61 -3.37 -13.32
C ASP A 164 -8.98 -2.67 -13.26
N LEU A 165 -9.01 -1.38 -12.88
CA LEU A 165 -10.23 -0.57 -12.92
C LEU A 165 -10.77 -0.40 -14.34
N GLN A 166 -9.88 -0.17 -15.31
CA GLN A 166 -10.24 -0.05 -16.72
C GLN A 166 -10.78 -1.37 -17.28
N GLU A 167 -10.15 -2.50 -16.92
CA GLU A 167 -10.61 -3.83 -17.33
C GLU A 167 -12.00 -4.15 -16.76
N LEU A 168 -12.24 -3.86 -15.49
CA LEU A 168 -13.51 -4.11 -14.83
C LEU A 168 -14.62 -3.21 -15.38
N LEU A 169 -14.39 -1.90 -15.44
CA LEU A 169 -15.41 -0.91 -15.77
C LEU A 169 -15.60 -0.72 -17.29
N GLY A 170 -14.60 -1.03 -18.11
CA GLY A 170 -14.67 -0.92 -19.58
C GLY A 170 -14.50 0.50 -20.12
N PHE A 171 -14.06 1.48 -19.34
CA PHE A 171 -13.78 2.83 -19.84
C PHE A 171 -12.50 2.91 -20.68
N GLU A 172 -12.39 3.96 -21.51
CA GLU A 172 -11.19 4.27 -22.27
C GLU A 172 -10.43 5.44 -21.61
N ILE A 173 -9.10 5.36 -21.55
CA ILE A 173 -8.28 6.49 -21.11
C ILE A 173 -8.09 7.44 -22.30
N ASP A 174 -8.65 8.66 -22.20
CA ASP A 174 -8.58 9.67 -23.24
C ASP A 174 -7.18 10.28 -23.32
N GLY A 175 -6.51 10.06 -24.45
CA GLY A 175 -5.15 10.55 -24.69
C GLY A 175 -4.04 9.77 -23.98
N GLY A 176 -4.36 8.63 -23.34
CA GLY A 176 -3.43 7.83 -22.55
C GLY A 176 -3.23 8.38 -21.14
N LEU A 177 -2.53 7.60 -20.30
CA LEU A 177 -2.19 7.98 -18.93
C LEU A 177 -1.23 9.18 -18.91
N GLN A 178 -1.64 10.28 -18.28
CA GLN A 178 -0.89 11.54 -18.29
C GLN A 178 0.01 11.64 -17.06
N ALA A 179 1.33 11.58 -17.27
CA ALA A 179 2.31 11.81 -16.21
C ALA A 179 2.64 13.29 -16.03
N MET A 180 2.66 13.74 -14.78
CA MET A 180 2.99 15.13 -14.43
C MET A 180 3.52 15.22 -12.99
N ASP A 181 4.08 16.37 -12.60
CA ASP A 181 4.51 16.59 -11.21
C ASP A 181 3.32 16.46 -10.24
N TYR A 182 3.58 16.01 -9.01
CA TYR A 182 2.55 15.74 -8.01
C TYR A 182 1.63 16.95 -7.76
N SER A 183 2.22 18.15 -7.66
CA SER A 183 1.45 19.38 -7.47
C SER A 183 0.58 19.75 -8.69
N ALA A 184 1.04 19.43 -9.90
CA ALA A 184 0.27 19.63 -11.13
C ALA A 184 -0.89 18.63 -11.23
N LEU A 185 -0.66 17.38 -10.83
CA LEU A 185 -1.68 16.32 -10.76
C LEU A 185 -2.83 16.72 -9.83
N THR A 186 -2.50 17.08 -8.59
CA THR A 186 -3.50 17.49 -7.58
C THR A 186 -4.26 18.75 -8.01
N THR A 187 -3.57 19.73 -8.61
CA THR A 187 -4.22 20.94 -9.15
C THR A 187 -5.14 20.60 -10.32
N SER A 188 -4.71 19.73 -11.24
CA SER A 188 -5.52 19.35 -12.41
C SER A 188 -6.80 18.61 -12.02
N LEU A 189 -6.76 17.78 -10.99
CA LEU A 189 -7.93 17.13 -10.41
C LEU A 189 -8.87 18.15 -9.74
N ALA A 190 -8.34 19.06 -8.92
CA ALA A 190 -9.12 20.09 -8.24
C ALA A 190 -9.78 21.08 -9.22
N GLU A 191 -9.15 21.33 -10.37
CA GLU A 191 -9.67 22.19 -11.43
C GLU A 191 -10.50 21.43 -12.48
N ASN A 192 -10.81 20.14 -12.25
CA ASN A 192 -11.61 19.28 -13.14
C ASN A 192 -11.01 19.15 -14.57
N LYS A 193 -9.68 19.26 -14.70
CA LYS A 193 -8.95 19.03 -15.95
C LYS A 193 -8.66 17.57 -16.21
N LEU A 194 -8.62 16.77 -15.14
CA LEU A 194 -8.58 15.31 -15.12
C LEU A 194 -9.85 14.79 -14.46
N ASP A 195 -10.30 13.60 -14.84
CA ASP A 195 -11.44 12.94 -14.22
C ASP A 195 -11.02 12.13 -13.00
N ILE A 196 -9.91 11.37 -13.12
CA ILE A 196 -9.35 10.56 -12.03
C ILE A 196 -7.83 10.65 -12.03
N GLY A 197 -7.23 10.30 -10.88
CA GLY A 197 -5.79 10.19 -10.73
C GLY A 197 -5.39 9.18 -9.64
N ALA A 198 -4.28 8.50 -9.88
CA ALA A 198 -3.63 7.62 -8.91
C ALA A 198 -2.11 7.83 -8.94
N ALA A 199 -1.54 8.15 -7.81
CA ALA A 199 -0.11 8.38 -7.56
C ALA A 199 0.15 8.40 -6.05
N ALA A 200 -0.28 7.35 -5.33
CA ALA A 200 -0.27 7.31 -3.87
C ALA A 200 -0.95 8.57 -3.28
N LEU A 201 -2.10 8.95 -3.85
CA LEU A 201 -2.77 10.20 -3.50
C LEU A 201 -3.44 10.08 -2.13
N CYS A 202 -2.94 10.85 -1.16
CA CYS A 202 -3.47 10.87 0.19
C CYS A 202 -4.80 11.63 0.26
N ALA A 203 -5.83 11.01 0.84
CA ALA A 203 -7.15 11.61 1.05
C ALA A 203 -7.17 12.52 2.30
N THR A 204 -6.44 13.66 2.23
CA THR A 204 -6.44 14.64 3.32
C THR A 204 -7.74 15.44 3.36
N ASP A 205 -8.09 16.01 4.53
CA ASP A 205 -9.34 16.77 4.66
C ASP A 205 -9.36 18.00 3.76
N GLU A 206 -8.23 18.68 3.59
CA GLU A 206 -8.13 19.81 2.68
C GLU A 206 -8.41 19.44 1.22
N ARG A 207 -7.94 18.26 0.78
CA ARG A 207 -8.18 17.78 -0.58
C ARG A 207 -9.62 17.33 -0.80
N LYS A 208 -10.29 16.77 0.23
CA LYS A 208 -11.70 16.38 0.16
C LYS A 208 -12.65 17.56 -0.09
N GLU A 209 -12.21 18.78 0.18
CA GLU A 209 -12.98 19.98 -0.15
C GLU A 209 -13.07 20.22 -1.68
N VAL A 210 -12.05 19.84 -2.44
CA VAL A 210 -11.90 20.14 -3.87
C VAL A 210 -11.91 18.94 -4.79
N MET A 211 -11.78 17.73 -4.28
CA MET A 211 -11.90 16.46 -5.03
C MET A 211 -12.49 15.38 -4.14
N ASP A 212 -12.98 14.32 -4.76
CA ASP A 212 -13.47 13.12 -4.08
C ASP A 212 -12.41 12.03 -4.08
N PHE A 213 -12.58 11.02 -3.23
CA PHE A 213 -11.65 9.91 -3.08
C PHE A 213 -12.41 8.60 -2.99
N SER A 214 -11.82 7.55 -3.56
CA SER A 214 -12.29 6.18 -3.39
C SER A 214 -12.10 5.68 -1.96
N ASP A 215 -12.56 4.47 -1.71
CA ASP A 215 -12.16 3.68 -0.54
C ASP A 215 -10.62 3.53 -0.55
N ILE A 216 -10.03 3.36 0.66
CA ILE A 216 -8.59 3.27 0.87
C ILE A 216 -8.08 1.94 0.33
N TYR A 217 -7.17 1.98 -0.66
CA TYR A 217 -6.54 0.77 -1.21
C TYR A 217 -5.19 0.43 -0.54
N CYS A 218 -4.52 1.44 0.04
CA CYS A 218 -3.26 1.24 0.76
C CYS A 218 -3.15 2.22 1.92
N ASP A 219 -2.75 1.74 3.09
CA ASP A 219 -2.46 2.59 4.25
C ASP A 219 -0.94 2.84 4.32
N SER A 220 -0.55 4.04 4.76
CA SER A 220 0.84 4.46 4.83
C SER A 220 1.09 5.37 6.01
N GLY A 221 2.35 5.41 6.44
CA GLY A 221 2.90 6.40 7.34
C GLY A 221 4.02 7.20 6.66
N GLN A 222 4.54 8.17 7.37
CA GLN A 222 5.67 9.00 6.94
C GLN A 222 6.93 8.59 7.65
N VAL A 223 8.09 8.84 7.03
CA VAL A 223 9.41 8.53 7.57
C VAL A 223 10.35 9.70 7.44
N VAL A 224 11.39 9.67 8.26
CA VAL A 224 12.53 10.59 8.17
C VAL A 224 13.68 9.89 7.47
N MET A 225 14.21 10.51 6.42
CA MET A 225 15.43 10.08 5.76
C MET A 225 16.59 11.01 6.09
N VAL A 226 17.77 10.43 6.30
CA VAL A 226 19.01 11.15 6.60
C VAL A 226 20.16 10.63 5.72
N ASN A 227 21.25 11.40 5.67
CA ASN A 227 22.48 10.95 5.01
C ASN A 227 23.38 10.26 6.05
N LYS A 228 23.68 8.96 5.84
CA LYS A 228 24.55 8.13 6.69
C LYS A 228 25.91 8.74 6.97
N ASN A 229 26.42 9.55 6.00
CA ASN A 229 27.75 10.13 6.07
C ASN A 229 27.77 11.53 6.74
N ASP A 230 26.60 12.09 7.08
CA ASP A 230 26.48 13.40 7.67
C ASP A 230 25.57 13.31 8.92
N ASP A 231 26.12 12.74 10.01
CA ASP A 231 25.39 12.56 11.26
C ASP A 231 25.05 13.91 11.90
N LYS A 232 23.78 14.30 11.78
CA LYS A 232 23.21 15.48 12.44
C LYS A 232 22.55 15.14 13.77
N GLY A 233 22.72 13.91 14.27
CA GLY A 233 22.08 13.40 15.48
C GLY A 233 20.57 13.18 15.35
N ILE A 234 20.05 13.07 14.12
CA ILE A 234 18.64 12.85 13.85
C ILE A 234 18.35 11.34 13.89
N LYS A 235 17.43 10.92 14.77
CA LYS A 235 17.04 9.53 14.98
C LYS A 235 15.53 9.32 14.81
N SER A 236 14.75 10.40 14.80
CA SER A 236 13.30 10.37 14.65
C SER A 236 12.78 11.74 14.22
N VAL A 237 11.48 11.85 13.99
CA VAL A 237 10.78 13.10 13.69
C VAL A 237 10.93 14.13 14.82
N ASP A 238 11.11 13.70 16.06
CA ASP A 238 11.26 14.58 17.23
C ASP A 238 12.58 15.36 17.21
N ASP A 239 13.60 14.86 16.52
CA ASP A 239 14.93 15.50 16.41
C ASP A 239 15.00 16.55 15.29
N LEU A 240 13.91 16.80 14.59
CA LEU A 240 13.85 17.72 13.44
C LEU A 240 13.72 19.19 13.83
N LYS A 241 13.64 19.49 15.13
CA LYS A 241 13.62 20.85 15.63
C LYS A 241 14.88 21.60 15.19
N ASP A 242 14.69 22.82 14.66
CA ASP A 242 15.76 23.71 14.19
C ASP A 242 16.63 23.11 13.06
N LYS A 243 16.16 22.02 12.41
CA LYS A 243 16.82 21.39 11.27
C LYS A 243 16.31 21.96 9.94
N LYS A 244 17.09 21.78 8.88
CA LYS A 244 16.71 22.09 7.52
C LYS A 244 16.16 20.83 6.87
N ILE A 245 14.89 20.84 6.48
CA ILE A 245 14.16 19.65 6.02
C ILE A 245 13.67 19.89 4.59
N ALA A 246 13.93 18.93 3.70
CA ALA A 246 13.34 18.94 2.36
C ALA A 246 12.04 18.10 2.35
N VAL A 247 11.07 18.59 1.58
CA VAL A 247 9.79 17.95 1.31
C VAL A 247 9.38 18.19 -0.14
N GLU A 248 8.63 17.27 -0.72
CA GLU A 248 8.02 17.47 -2.03
C GLU A 248 6.77 18.34 -1.92
N LYS A 249 6.63 19.30 -2.83
CA LYS A 249 5.57 20.28 -2.89
C LYS A 249 4.19 19.63 -3.02
N GLY A 250 3.26 20.07 -2.19
CA GLY A 250 1.85 19.68 -2.25
C GLY A 250 1.54 18.29 -1.66
N THR A 251 2.54 17.55 -1.16
CA THR A 251 2.34 16.23 -0.53
C THR A 251 1.77 16.33 0.89
N ALA A 252 1.33 15.20 1.43
CA ALA A 252 0.95 15.08 2.84
C ALA A 252 2.14 15.37 3.77
N SER A 253 3.35 14.97 3.38
CA SER A 253 4.60 15.26 4.08
C SER A 253 4.91 16.75 4.14
N HIS A 254 4.68 17.50 3.04
CA HIS A 254 4.80 18.95 3.05
C HIS A 254 3.78 19.60 4.01
N THR A 255 2.53 19.16 3.98
CA THR A 255 1.47 19.65 4.87
C THR A 255 1.80 19.36 6.34
N TYR A 256 2.23 18.13 6.64
CA TYR A 256 2.63 17.74 8.00
C TYR A 256 3.78 18.60 8.51
N ALA A 257 4.86 18.72 7.72
CA ALA A 257 6.04 19.50 8.12
C ALA A 257 5.70 20.97 8.35
N SER A 258 4.89 21.57 7.46
CA SER A 258 4.46 22.98 7.60
C SER A 258 3.63 23.24 8.83
N LYS A 259 2.78 22.28 9.25
CA LYS A 259 1.88 22.44 10.41
C LYS A 259 2.56 22.09 11.73
N ASN A 260 3.41 21.06 11.75
CA ASN A 260 3.90 20.45 12.98
C ASN A 260 5.37 20.76 13.28
N LEU A 261 6.19 21.10 12.29
CA LEU A 261 7.62 21.36 12.45
C LEU A 261 7.95 22.85 12.26
N THR A 262 7.21 23.71 12.97
CA THR A 262 7.26 25.17 12.81
C THR A 262 8.60 25.81 13.19
N SER A 263 9.46 25.11 13.93
CA SER A 263 10.83 25.55 14.24
C SER A 263 11.86 25.10 13.19
N ALA A 264 11.51 24.17 12.31
CA ALA A 264 12.39 23.72 11.25
C ALA A 264 12.37 24.70 10.06
N THR A 265 13.44 24.67 9.27
CA THR A 265 13.49 25.40 8.00
C THR A 265 13.09 24.43 6.90
N LEU A 266 11.98 24.69 6.20
CA LEU A 266 11.54 23.84 5.10
C LEU A 266 12.13 24.30 3.76
N GLU A 267 12.70 23.35 3.02
CA GLU A 267 13.07 23.48 1.62
C GLU A 267 12.09 22.64 0.78
N VAL A 268 11.25 23.36 0.02
CA VAL A 268 10.17 22.73 -0.75
C VAL A 268 10.66 22.48 -2.17
N HIS A 269 10.66 21.21 -2.57
CA HIS A 269 11.10 20.75 -3.88
C HIS A 269 9.92 20.44 -4.80
N ASP A 270 10.08 20.59 -6.10
CA ASP A 270 9.04 20.22 -7.06
C ASP A 270 8.89 18.70 -7.20
N THR A 271 9.98 17.94 -6.96
CA THR A 271 9.98 16.47 -6.99
C THR A 271 10.71 15.89 -5.78
N ILE A 272 10.33 14.67 -5.39
CA ILE A 272 11.02 13.96 -4.30
C ILE A 272 12.48 13.63 -4.67
N THR A 273 12.77 13.37 -5.93
CA THR A 273 14.12 13.10 -6.41
C THR A 273 15.07 14.27 -6.12
N THR A 274 14.63 15.51 -6.36
CA THR A 274 15.45 16.69 -6.07
C THR A 274 15.63 16.92 -4.57
N ALA A 275 14.67 16.51 -3.73
CA ALA A 275 14.82 16.50 -2.28
C ALA A 275 15.90 15.51 -1.82
N TYR A 276 15.93 14.29 -2.39
CA TYR A 276 17.00 13.33 -2.12
C TYR A 276 18.36 13.83 -2.53
N GLU A 277 18.49 14.43 -3.73
CA GLU A 277 19.74 15.01 -4.17
C GLU A 277 20.24 16.10 -3.21
N SER A 278 19.34 16.94 -2.69
CA SER A 278 19.69 17.95 -1.69
C SER A 278 20.21 17.35 -0.41
N LEU A 279 19.61 16.22 0.04
CA LEU A 279 20.05 15.49 1.23
C LEU A 279 21.40 14.80 0.99
N GLU A 280 21.62 14.16 -0.14
CA GLU A 280 22.90 13.54 -0.49
C GLU A 280 24.03 14.55 -0.57
N GLN A 281 23.74 15.77 -1.03
CA GLN A 281 24.69 16.87 -1.12
C GLN A 281 24.89 17.61 0.22
N GLY A 282 24.20 17.21 1.31
CA GLY A 282 24.28 17.87 2.61
C GLY A 282 23.71 19.29 2.65
N LYS A 283 22.86 19.65 1.67
CA LYS A 283 22.19 20.96 1.63
C LYS A 283 21.03 21.08 2.60
N VAL A 284 20.45 19.92 2.96
CA VAL A 284 19.42 19.75 3.97
C VAL A 284 19.85 18.68 4.96
N ASP A 285 19.27 18.68 6.18
CA ASP A 285 19.62 17.74 7.23
C ASP A 285 18.77 16.46 7.17
N ALA A 286 17.55 16.55 6.61
CA ALA A 286 16.64 15.43 6.47
C ALA A 286 15.66 15.64 5.31
N VAL A 287 15.02 14.54 4.89
CA VAL A 287 13.84 14.52 4.01
C VAL A 287 12.70 13.85 4.77
N ILE A 288 11.49 14.38 4.65
CA ILE A 288 10.26 13.70 5.09
C ILE A 288 9.47 13.31 3.84
N GLN A 289 9.09 12.03 3.78
CA GLN A 289 8.19 11.50 2.78
C GLN A 289 7.46 10.25 3.29
N ASP A 290 6.59 9.68 2.45
CA ASP A 290 5.85 8.48 2.78
C ASP A 290 6.74 7.23 2.75
N GLY A 291 6.54 6.34 3.72
CA GLY A 291 7.39 5.18 3.99
C GLY A 291 7.63 4.27 2.77
N PRO A 292 6.58 3.81 2.05
CA PRO A 292 6.76 2.91 0.92
C PRO A 292 7.70 3.45 -0.16
N GLY A 293 7.61 4.74 -0.49
CA GLY A 293 8.52 5.38 -1.46
C GLY A 293 9.96 5.46 -0.96
N ALA A 294 10.17 5.79 0.33
CA ALA A 294 11.51 5.82 0.93
C ALA A 294 12.18 4.45 0.93
N TYR A 295 11.46 3.41 1.34
CA TYR A 295 11.99 2.05 1.36
C TYR A 295 12.27 1.52 -0.04
N PHE A 296 11.41 1.84 -1.02
CA PHE A 296 11.65 1.51 -2.42
C PHE A 296 12.93 2.17 -2.94
N TYR A 297 13.10 3.48 -2.69
CA TYR A 297 14.31 4.20 -3.11
C TYR A 297 15.58 3.57 -2.54
N ILE A 298 15.63 3.27 -1.24
CA ILE A 298 16.80 2.62 -0.61
C ILE A 298 17.05 1.24 -1.20
N LYS A 299 16.00 0.46 -1.49
CA LYS A 299 16.09 -0.87 -2.07
C LYS A 299 16.65 -0.85 -3.50
N THR A 300 16.24 0.13 -4.30
CA THR A 300 16.60 0.24 -5.73
C THR A 300 17.84 1.08 -5.99
N THR A 301 18.30 1.84 -5.01
CA THR A 301 19.51 2.69 -5.09
C THR A 301 20.53 2.29 -4.03
N PRO A 302 21.13 1.09 -4.13
CA PRO A 302 22.01 0.55 -3.08
C PRO A 302 23.28 1.37 -2.84
N ASP A 303 23.70 2.15 -3.83
CA ASP A 303 24.87 3.05 -3.74
C ASP A 303 24.53 4.40 -3.07
N SER A 304 23.26 4.67 -2.76
CA SER A 304 22.83 5.87 -2.04
C SER A 304 23.32 5.86 -0.60
N ASN A 305 23.75 7.03 -0.13
CA ASN A 305 24.09 7.25 1.27
C ASN A 305 22.88 7.57 2.17
N LEU A 306 21.68 7.50 1.63
CA LEU A 306 20.47 7.78 2.40
C LEU A 306 19.98 6.55 3.18
N GLU A 307 19.38 6.80 4.33
CA GLU A 307 18.71 5.78 5.13
C GLU A 307 17.48 6.37 5.83
N VAL A 308 16.54 5.48 6.17
CA VAL A 308 15.40 5.81 7.03
C VAL A 308 15.82 5.66 8.48
N VAL A 309 15.47 6.64 9.32
CA VAL A 309 15.70 6.61 10.76
C VAL A 309 14.39 6.74 11.54
N GLY A 310 14.33 6.06 12.70
CA GLY A 310 13.14 6.02 13.55
C GLY A 310 12.03 5.15 13.00
N ASP A 311 10.89 5.24 13.65
CA ASP A 311 9.67 4.52 13.25
C ASP A 311 8.85 5.39 12.29
N GLU A 312 7.98 4.75 11.52
CA GLU A 312 6.95 5.46 10.76
C GLU A 312 6.03 6.24 11.71
N PHE A 313 5.71 7.46 11.33
CA PHE A 313 4.81 8.34 12.05
C PHE A 313 3.63 8.77 11.17
N ASN A 314 2.64 9.42 11.76
CA ASN A 314 1.44 9.92 11.06
C ASN A 314 0.67 8.83 10.29
N GLN A 315 0.73 7.58 10.77
CA GLN A 315 0.04 6.44 10.15
C GLN A 315 -1.48 6.64 10.15
N GLY A 316 -2.15 6.24 9.06
CA GLY A 316 -3.60 6.35 8.91
C GLY A 316 -4.12 7.77 8.73
N GLN A 317 -3.25 8.80 8.71
CA GLN A 317 -3.66 10.20 8.47
C GLN A 317 -3.54 10.61 7.00
N ALA A 318 -2.87 9.80 6.19
CA ALA A 318 -2.64 10.04 4.78
C ALA A 318 -2.77 8.75 3.96
N PRO A 319 -3.93 8.05 4.02
CA PRO A 319 -4.14 6.80 3.28
C PRO A 319 -4.24 7.07 1.78
N TYR A 320 -3.81 6.09 0.97
CA TYR A 320 -3.85 6.19 -0.47
C TYR A 320 -5.20 5.78 -1.05
N CYS A 321 -5.71 6.62 -1.92
CA CYS A 321 -6.98 6.46 -2.61
C CYS A 321 -6.84 6.88 -4.08
N VAL A 322 -7.73 6.39 -4.93
CA VAL A 322 -7.93 7.00 -6.25
C VAL A 322 -8.62 8.34 -6.04
N ALA A 323 -8.01 9.42 -6.51
CA ALA A 323 -8.61 10.74 -6.47
C ALA A 323 -9.54 10.92 -7.68
N ILE A 324 -10.69 11.54 -7.46
CA ILE A 324 -11.77 11.68 -8.41
C ILE A 324 -12.19 13.15 -8.43
N SER A 325 -12.24 13.76 -9.61
CA SER A 325 -12.71 15.13 -9.76
C SER A 325 -14.15 15.28 -9.30
N LYS A 326 -14.50 16.42 -8.68
CA LYS A 326 -15.87 16.73 -8.23
C LYS A 326 -16.89 16.73 -9.38
N GLU A 327 -16.48 16.99 -10.61
CA GLU A 327 -17.34 16.96 -11.79
C GLU A 327 -17.41 15.59 -12.48
N CYS A 328 -16.64 14.59 -12.02
CA CYS A 328 -16.68 13.24 -12.55
C CYS A 328 -18.03 12.59 -12.17
N LYS A 329 -18.80 12.22 -13.20
CA LYS A 329 -20.15 11.66 -13.01
C LYS A 329 -20.17 10.19 -12.60
N TYR A 330 -18.99 9.55 -12.55
CA TYR A 330 -18.82 8.11 -12.36
C TYR A 330 -18.18 7.78 -11.01
N TYR A 331 -18.34 8.67 -10.02
CA TYR A 331 -17.79 8.46 -8.68
C TYR A 331 -18.25 7.13 -8.07
N ASP A 332 -19.56 6.84 -8.15
CA ASP A 332 -20.12 5.65 -7.52
C ASP A 332 -19.58 4.36 -8.15
N GLU A 333 -19.49 4.31 -9.49
CA GLU A 333 -18.95 3.15 -10.21
C GLU A 333 -17.46 2.96 -9.92
N ILE A 334 -16.66 4.04 -9.95
CA ILE A 334 -15.22 3.99 -9.69
C ILE A 334 -14.95 3.56 -8.25
N ASN A 335 -15.64 4.17 -7.27
CA ASN A 335 -15.47 3.79 -5.87
C ASN A 335 -15.90 2.35 -5.60
N ALA A 336 -17.02 1.92 -6.18
CA ALA A 336 -17.49 0.55 -6.06
C ALA A 336 -16.50 -0.46 -6.68
N ALA A 337 -15.89 -0.10 -7.81
CA ALA A 337 -14.86 -0.94 -8.45
C ALA A 337 -13.60 -1.05 -7.57
N VAL A 338 -13.10 0.06 -7.02
CA VAL A 338 -11.98 0.03 -6.05
C VAL A 338 -12.33 -0.87 -4.87
N LYS A 339 -13.54 -0.78 -4.33
CA LYS A 339 -14.01 -1.64 -3.24
C LYS A 339 -14.02 -3.12 -3.64
N VAL A 340 -14.46 -3.47 -4.84
CA VAL A 340 -14.42 -4.85 -5.36
C VAL A 340 -12.99 -5.35 -5.42
N LEU A 341 -12.04 -4.56 -5.94
CA LEU A 341 -10.61 -4.92 -6.02
C LEU A 341 -9.97 -5.11 -4.64
N ILE A 342 -10.43 -4.36 -3.63
CA ILE A 342 -10.03 -4.55 -2.23
C ILE A 342 -10.63 -5.85 -1.66
N ASP A 343 -11.92 -6.06 -1.84
CA ASP A 343 -12.64 -7.17 -1.23
C ASP A 343 -12.25 -8.53 -1.82
N ASN A 344 -11.90 -8.60 -3.11
CA ASN A 344 -11.48 -9.81 -3.80
C ASN A 344 -9.96 -10.11 -3.60
N GLY A 345 -9.19 -9.17 -3.06
CA GLY A 345 -7.78 -9.32 -2.73
C GLY A 345 -6.81 -8.88 -3.83
N THR A 346 -7.29 -8.30 -4.93
CA THR A 346 -6.43 -7.76 -6.00
C THR A 346 -5.44 -6.74 -5.46
N THR A 347 -5.88 -5.81 -4.59
CA THR A 347 -4.99 -4.82 -3.97
C THR A 347 -3.89 -5.43 -3.10
N ASP A 348 -4.16 -6.57 -2.43
CA ASP A 348 -3.14 -7.31 -1.68
C ASP A 348 -2.11 -7.96 -2.62
N GLU A 349 -2.56 -8.48 -3.77
CA GLU A 349 -1.68 -9.06 -4.80
C GLU A 349 -0.79 -7.99 -5.46
N LEU A 350 -1.36 -6.81 -5.74
CA LEU A 350 -0.59 -5.67 -6.23
C LEU A 350 0.45 -5.20 -5.21
N TYR A 351 0.10 -5.18 -3.92
CA TYR A 351 1.04 -4.83 -2.86
C TYR A 351 2.19 -5.83 -2.76
N ALA A 352 1.89 -7.11 -2.82
CA ALA A 352 2.93 -8.14 -2.82
C ALA A 352 3.84 -8.07 -4.06
N LYS A 353 3.27 -7.70 -5.22
CA LYS A 353 4.03 -7.58 -6.47
C LYS A 353 5.01 -6.40 -6.46
N TRP A 354 4.58 -5.24 -5.96
CA TRP A 354 5.29 -3.98 -6.12
C TRP A 354 6.01 -3.50 -4.87
N CYS A 355 5.46 -3.75 -3.67
CA CYS A 355 5.93 -3.14 -2.42
C CYS A 355 6.73 -4.12 -1.53
N GLU A 356 6.71 -5.44 -1.77
CA GLU A 356 7.51 -6.46 -1.08
C GLU A 356 8.73 -6.87 -1.91
#